data_8941534cb6f3708fc2852523614436fd
#
_entry.id   8941534cb6f3708fc2852523614436fd
#
_cell.length_a   1.000
_cell.length_b   1.000
_cell.length_c   1.000
_cell.angle_alpha   90.00
_cell.angle_beta   90.00
_cell.angle_gamma   90.00
#
_symmetry.space_group_name_H-M   'P 1'
#
loop_
_entity.id
_entity.type
_entity.pdbx_description
1 polymer ?
#
loop_
_entity_poly.entity_id
_entity_poly.type
_entity_poly.pdbx_seq_one_letter_code
_entity_poly.pdbx_strand_id
1 'polypeptide(L)'
;MELKKRFNYRNAFIVLYFVAFVIYIVIGLKPADAKNYNISANLQVPSIGLSSDVTSLQIQDGKLDTPDYIVGSFSRSENKTLLIGHSSTVFNKLHLLNTGEVVKYDTRTYVVSDLVIMPKDQVDMTEILAESDEDTLVIMTCAGLSLGGGDSTHRLILTAVSR
;
A
#
# COMPACT_ATOMS: atom_id res chain seq x y z
N MET A 1 10.60 10.97 67.09
CA MET A 1 11.32 11.85 66.11
C MET A 1 10.72 11.56 64.74
N GLU A 2 9.66 12.24 64.36
CA GLU A 2 8.97 12.03 63.09
C GLU A 2 9.66 12.81 61.98
N LEU A 3 10.23 12.10 61.03
CA LEU A 3 10.75 12.64 59.77
C LEU A 3 9.57 13.02 58.86
N LYS A 4 9.08 14.26 58.94
CA LYS A 4 8.19 14.84 57.93
C LYS A 4 8.91 14.87 56.58
N LYS A 5 8.65 13.85 55.73
CA LYS A 5 9.06 13.80 54.33
C LYS A 5 8.42 15.02 53.64
N ARG A 6 9.18 16.09 53.39
CA ARG A 6 8.75 17.22 52.56
C ARG A 6 8.50 16.66 51.13
N PHE A 7 7.23 16.54 50.78
CA PHE A 7 6.81 16.18 49.47
C PHE A 7 7.21 17.29 48.49
N ASN A 8 8.15 16.97 47.60
CA ASN A 8 8.71 17.97 46.67
C ASN A 8 7.77 18.07 45.46
N TYR A 9 6.81 19.00 45.51
CA TYR A 9 5.82 19.25 44.47
C TYR A 9 6.43 19.39 43.08
N ARG A 10 7.66 19.92 42.97
CA ARG A 10 8.38 20.08 41.71
C ARG A 10 8.68 18.72 41.06
N ASN A 11 9.04 17.72 41.85
CA ASN A 11 9.29 16.37 41.33
C ASN A 11 7.99 15.65 40.98
N ALA A 12 6.91 15.92 41.70
CA ALA A 12 5.59 15.36 41.38
C ALA A 12 5.06 15.92 40.04
N PHE A 13 5.25 17.20 39.76
CA PHE A 13 4.86 17.79 38.46
C PHE A 13 5.68 17.21 37.30
N ILE A 14 6.98 16.99 37.46
CA ILE A 14 7.84 16.38 36.43
C ILE A 14 7.36 14.95 36.11
N VAL A 15 7.07 14.16 37.14
CA VAL A 15 6.58 12.79 36.95
C VAL A 15 5.21 12.79 36.27
N LEU A 16 4.31 13.67 36.67
CA LEU A 16 2.98 13.78 36.06
C LEU A 16 3.06 14.17 34.57
N TYR A 17 3.94 15.13 34.25
CA TYR A 17 4.17 15.54 32.86
C TYR A 17 4.76 14.42 32.02
N PHE A 18 5.70 13.65 32.57
CA PHE A 18 6.31 12.51 31.88
C PHE A 18 5.30 11.39 31.63
N VAL A 19 4.44 11.10 32.61
CA VAL A 19 3.36 10.12 32.46
C VAL A 19 2.34 10.58 31.41
N ALA A 20 1.93 11.84 31.42
CA ALA A 20 1.02 12.41 30.42
C ALA A 20 1.64 12.37 29.00
N PHE A 21 2.95 12.65 28.88
CA PHE A 21 3.67 12.59 27.62
C PHE A 21 3.77 11.15 27.07
N VAL A 22 4.07 10.18 27.95
CA VAL A 22 4.08 8.75 27.57
C VAL A 22 2.69 8.28 27.15
N ILE A 23 1.65 8.67 27.88
CA ILE A 23 0.25 8.37 27.51
C ILE A 23 -0.10 9.00 26.15
N TYR A 24 0.31 10.25 25.91
CA TYR A 24 0.09 10.94 24.63
C TYR A 24 0.79 10.21 23.47
N ILE A 25 2.04 9.77 23.66
CA ILE A 25 2.76 8.95 22.65
C ILE A 25 2.04 7.62 22.43
N VAL A 26 1.66 6.90 23.48
CA VAL A 26 1.02 5.58 23.36
C VAL A 26 -0.36 5.69 22.72
N ILE A 27 -1.14 6.76 23.02
CA ILE A 27 -2.45 7.00 22.39
C ILE A 27 -2.26 7.49 20.93
N GLY A 28 -1.26 8.34 20.67
CA GLY A 28 -0.94 8.85 19.32
C GLY A 28 -0.32 7.81 18.39
N LEU A 29 0.26 6.73 18.94
CA LEU A 29 0.80 5.59 18.19
C LEU A 29 -0.22 4.47 17.97
N LYS A 30 -1.50 4.65 18.30
CA LYS A 30 -2.52 3.72 17.83
C LYS A 30 -2.49 3.76 16.31
N PRO A 31 -2.16 2.62 15.64
CA PRO A 31 -2.34 2.55 14.20
C PRO A 31 -3.81 2.87 13.93
N ALA A 32 -4.04 3.89 13.08
CA ALA A 32 -5.38 4.23 12.63
C ALA A 32 -6.02 2.93 12.13
N ASP A 33 -7.15 2.57 12.71
CA ASP A 33 -8.01 1.43 12.42
C ASP A 33 -7.35 0.39 11.49
N ALA A 34 -6.71 -0.63 12.07
CA ALA A 34 -6.33 -1.81 11.33
C ALA A 34 -7.65 -2.47 10.85
N LYS A 35 -8.15 -2.05 9.69
CA LYS A 35 -9.17 -2.82 8.98
C LYS A 35 -8.65 -4.26 8.94
N ASN A 36 -9.39 -5.21 9.47
CA ASN A 36 -9.05 -6.62 9.38
C ASN A 36 -9.20 -7.05 7.92
N TYR A 37 -8.13 -6.91 7.15
CA TYR A 37 -8.09 -7.39 5.78
C TYR A 37 -7.97 -8.91 5.77
N ASN A 38 -8.75 -9.56 4.93
CA ASN A 38 -8.62 -10.98 4.67
C ASN A 38 -7.47 -11.18 3.67
N ILE A 39 -6.29 -11.56 4.18
CA ILE A 39 -5.09 -11.77 3.36
C ILE A 39 -5.29 -13.00 2.47
N SER A 40 -5.18 -12.82 1.17
CA SER A 40 -5.38 -13.84 0.14
C SER A 40 -4.09 -14.29 -0.54
N ALA A 41 -3.06 -13.46 -0.56
CA ALA A 41 -1.79 -13.71 -1.24
C ALA A 41 -0.67 -12.82 -0.68
N ASN A 42 0.55 -12.97 -1.22
CA ASN A 42 1.70 -12.11 -0.94
C ASN A 42 2.33 -11.63 -2.25
N LEU A 43 2.76 -10.36 -2.27
CA LEU A 43 3.49 -9.74 -3.37
C LEU A 43 4.93 -9.47 -2.95
N GLN A 44 5.89 -9.89 -3.76
CA GLN A 44 7.32 -9.60 -3.55
C GLN A 44 7.96 -9.09 -4.83
N VAL A 45 8.71 -8.01 -4.72
CA VAL A 45 9.54 -7.46 -5.81
C VAL A 45 10.95 -7.25 -5.26
N PRO A 46 11.83 -8.26 -5.41
CA PRO A 46 13.13 -8.28 -4.73
C PRO A 46 14.04 -7.11 -5.11
N SER A 47 14.03 -6.66 -6.36
CA SER A 47 14.91 -5.59 -6.87
C SER A 47 14.71 -4.25 -6.16
N ILE A 48 13.49 -3.98 -5.68
CA ILE A 48 13.17 -2.74 -4.93
C ILE A 48 12.91 -3.00 -3.45
N GLY A 49 13.09 -4.25 -2.99
CA GLY A 49 12.87 -4.65 -1.59
C GLY A 49 11.41 -4.54 -1.15
N LEU A 50 10.45 -4.69 -2.09
CA LEU A 50 9.02 -4.66 -1.77
C LEU A 50 8.58 -6.05 -1.32
N SER A 51 7.88 -6.10 -0.19
CA SER A 51 7.14 -7.26 0.28
C SER A 51 5.86 -6.78 0.95
N SER A 52 4.71 -7.28 0.51
CA SER A 52 3.40 -6.84 1.01
C SER A 52 2.40 -7.98 0.99
N ASP A 53 1.56 -8.01 2.01
CA ASP A 53 0.34 -8.80 1.99
C ASP A 53 -0.64 -8.26 0.95
N VAL A 54 -1.46 -9.15 0.40
CA VAL A 54 -2.47 -8.83 -0.62
C VAL A 54 -3.84 -9.27 -0.12
N THR A 55 -4.82 -8.38 -0.25
CA THR A 55 -6.22 -8.67 0.04
C THR A 55 -7.06 -8.61 -1.24
N SER A 56 -8.05 -9.50 -1.35
CA SER A 56 -9.00 -9.45 -2.47
C SER A 56 -9.95 -8.28 -2.31
N LEU A 57 -10.13 -7.53 -3.38
CA LEU A 57 -11.05 -6.40 -3.45
C LEU A 57 -12.33 -6.80 -4.17
N GLN A 58 -13.42 -6.14 -3.77
CA GLN A 58 -14.71 -6.20 -4.44
C GLN A 58 -15.09 -4.80 -4.90
N ILE A 59 -15.73 -4.72 -6.04
CA ILE A 59 -16.30 -3.46 -6.53
C ILE A 59 -17.51 -3.14 -5.68
N GLN A 60 -17.46 -2.01 -4.97
CA GLN A 60 -18.59 -1.43 -4.24
C GLN A 60 -18.93 -0.08 -4.87
N ASP A 61 -20.20 0.09 -5.27
CA ASP A 61 -20.69 1.31 -5.92
C ASP A 61 -19.83 1.78 -7.12
N GLY A 62 -19.32 0.81 -7.91
CA GLY A 62 -18.49 1.08 -9.08
C GLY A 62 -17.05 1.53 -8.75
N LYS A 63 -16.61 1.41 -7.51
CA LYS A 63 -15.27 1.78 -7.05
C LYS A 63 -14.55 0.60 -6.41
N LEU A 64 -13.24 0.58 -6.57
CA LEU A 64 -12.32 -0.28 -5.82
C LEU A 64 -11.73 0.54 -4.67
N ASP A 65 -12.02 0.13 -3.44
CA ASP A 65 -11.45 0.77 -2.23
C ASP A 65 -10.01 0.27 -2.05
N THR A 66 -9.04 1.17 -2.22
CA THR A 66 -7.61 0.83 -2.15
C THR A 66 -7.16 0.80 -0.69
N PRO A 67 -6.58 -0.32 -0.20
CA PRO A 67 -6.06 -0.39 1.17
C PRO A 67 -4.88 0.55 1.39
N ASP A 68 -4.74 1.09 2.62
CA ASP A 68 -3.72 2.11 2.92
C ASP A 68 -2.29 1.56 2.93
N TYR A 69 -2.07 0.36 3.48
CA TYR A 69 -0.72 -0.17 3.76
C TYR A 69 -0.43 -1.55 3.17
N ILE A 70 -1.40 -2.16 2.52
CA ILE A 70 -1.26 -3.45 1.83
C ILE A 70 -1.74 -3.32 0.39
N VAL A 71 -1.51 -4.34 -0.40
CA VAL A 71 -1.95 -4.38 -1.81
C VAL A 71 -3.37 -4.92 -1.89
N GLY A 72 -4.19 -4.29 -2.72
CA GLY A 72 -5.47 -4.83 -3.12
C GLY A 72 -5.37 -5.59 -4.44
N SER A 73 -6.01 -6.75 -4.56
CA SER A 73 -6.09 -7.52 -5.81
C SER A 73 -7.52 -7.58 -6.32
N PHE A 74 -7.66 -7.46 -7.62
CA PHE A 74 -8.92 -7.64 -8.33
C PHE A 74 -8.68 -8.45 -9.60
N SER A 75 -9.46 -9.53 -9.79
CA SER A 75 -9.41 -10.36 -11.00
C SER A 75 -10.81 -10.45 -11.59
N ARG A 76 -10.93 -10.22 -12.88
CA ARG A 76 -12.15 -10.41 -13.65
C ARG A 76 -12.11 -11.69 -14.48
N SER A 77 -10.91 -12.17 -14.79
CA SER A 77 -10.64 -13.41 -15.50
C SER A 77 -9.58 -14.22 -14.77
N GLU A 78 -9.43 -15.49 -15.11
CA GLU A 78 -8.43 -16.37 -14.49
C GLU A 78 -6.99 -16.00 -14.86
N ASN A 79 -6.81 -15.41 -16.05
CA ASN A 79 -5.48 -15.11 -16.60
C ASN A 79 -5.04 -13.66 -16.43
N LYS A 80 -5.80 -12.84 -15.69
CA LYS A 80 -5.40 -11.45 -15.48
C LYS A 80 -5.77 -10.97 -14.08
N THR A 81 -4.76 -10.53 -13.35
CA THR A 81 -4.91 -9.98 -12.01
C THR A 81 -4.42 -8.54 -11.98
N LEU A 82 -5.28 -7.63 -11.50
CA LEU A 82 -4.93 -6.24 -11.22
C LEU A 82 -4.56 -6.11 -9.75
N LEU A 83 -3.39 -5.56 -9.46
CA LEU A 83 -2.94 -5.15 -8.13
C LEU A 83 -2.97 -3.64 -8.02
N ILE A 84 -3.58 -3.12 -6.96
CA ILE A 84 -3.62 -1.68 -6.68
C ILE A 84 -3.11 -1.37 -5.28
N GLY A 85 -2.49 -0.22 -5.13
CA GLY A 85 -1.94 0.24 -3.85
C GLY A 85 -1.51 1.70 -3.93
N HIS A 86 -1.30 2.32 -2.78
CA HIS A 86 -0.90 3.72 -2.73
C HIS A 86 0.59 3.91 -3.05
N SER A 87 0.89 4.91 -3.88
CA SER A 87 2.27 5.30 -4.20
C SER A 87 3.04 5.92 -3.03
N SER A 88 2.32 6.40 -2.01
CA SER A 88 2.93 6.97 -0.80
C SER A 88 3.29 5.92 0.24
N THR A 89 2.78 4.70 0.12
CA THR A 89 2.98 3.61 1.08
C THR A 89 3.58 2.39 0.41
N VAL A 90 2.77 1.40 0.05
CA VAL A 90 3.22 0.09 -0.44
C VAL A 90 3.98 0.17 -1.77
N PHE A 91 3.59 1.06 -2.69
CA PHE A 91 4.20 1.20 -4.01
C PHE A 91 5.13 2.42 -4.18
N ASN A 92 5.69 2.92 -3.08
CA ASN A 92 6.54 4.11 -3.09
C ASN A 92 7.80 4.00 -3.96
N LYS A 93 8.28 2.78 -4.23
CA LYS A 93 9.46 2.48 -5.06
C LYS A 93 9.13 1.84 -6.41
N LEU A 94 7.85 1.66 -6.75
CA LEU A 94 7.45 0.95 -7.97
C LEU A 94 8.01 1.61 -9.25
N HIS A 95 8.17 2.92 -9.23
CA HIS A 95 8.73 3.71 -10.32
C HIS A 95 10.22 3.43 -10.63
N LEU A 96 10.92 2.69 -9.76
CA LEU A 96 12.31 2.30 -9.96
C LEU A 96 12.47 1.01 -10.76
N LEU A 97 11.37 0.30 -11.04
CA LEU A 97 11.40 -0.94 -11.79
C LEU A 97 11.67 -0.71 -13.26
N ASN A 98 12.29 -1.71 -13.88
CA ASN A 98 12.54 -1.77 -15.30
C ASN A 98 11.95 -3.05 -15.91
N THR A 99 11.79 -3.06 -17.23
CA THR A 99 11.42 -4.28 -17.96
C THR A 99 12.46 -5.37 -17.75
N GLY A 100 12.01 -6.62 -17.65
CA GLY A 100 12.85 -7.79 -17.38
C GLY A 100 13.04 -8.12 -15.90
N GLU A 101 12.63 -7.24 -14.98
CA GLU A 101 12.71 -7.51 -13.55
C GLU A 101 11.61 -8.48 -13.08
N VAL A 102 11.88 -9.15 -11.96
CA VAL A 102 11.04 -10.23 -11.43
C VAL A 102 10.06 -9.71 -10.41
N VAL A 103 8.81 -10.09 -10.58
CA VAL A 103 7.72 -9.91 -9.62
C VAL A 103 7.21 -11.28 -9.20
N LYS A 104 7.11 -11.55 -7.91
CA LYS A 104 6.52 -12.77 -7.36
C LYS A 104 5.17 -12.43 -6.75
N TYR A 105 4.14 -13.10 -7.21
CA TYR A 105 2.80 -12.96 -6.66
C TYR A 105 2.27 -14.33 -6.27
N ASP A 106 2.04 -14.51 -4.98
CA ASP A 106 1.73 -15.79 -4.37
C ASP A 106 2.78 -16.85 -4.74
N THR A 107 2.40 -17.93 -5.40
CA THR A 107 3.28 -19.03 -5.85
C THR A 107 3.85 -18.81 -7.24
N ARG A 108 3.44 -17.76 -7.96
CA ARG A 108 3.78 -17.51 -9.36
C ARG A 108 4.89 -16.48 -9.48
N THR A 109 5.64 -16.60 -10.56
CA THR A 109 6.72 -15.67 -10.91
C THR A 109 6.39 -15.01 -12.25
N TYR A 110 6.49 -13.69 -12.28
CA TYR A 110 6.22 -12.85 -13.45
C TYR A 110 7.46 -12.05 -13.80
N VAL A 111 7.58 -11.66 -15.06
CA VAL A 111 8.62 -10.77 -15.54
C VAL A 111 7.96 -9.50 -16.08
N VAL A 112 8.45 -8.35 -15.65
CA VAL A 112 7.98 -7.04 -16.11
C VAL A 112 8.17 -6.94 -17.62
N SER A 113 7.08 -6.83 -18.36
CA SER A 113 7.06 -6.66 -19.81
C SER A 113 6.94 -5.20 -20.22
N ASP A 114 6.22 -4.40 -19.43
CA ASP A 114 6.02 -2.97 -19.71
C ASP A 114 5.85 -2.17 -18.43
N LEU A 115 6.24 -0.89 -18.49
CA LEU A 115 6.03 0.08 -17.42
C LEU A 115 5.76 1.45 -18.05
N VAL A 116 4.57 1.99 -17.85
CA VAL A 116 4.11 3.23 -18.43
C VAL A 116 3.55 4.19 -17.37
N ILE A 117 3.80 5.48 -17.55
CA ILE A 117 3.15 6.53 -16.77
C ILE A 117 2.28 7.31 -17.75
N MET A 118 0.98 7.38 -17.47
CA MET A 118 0.03 8.08 -18.33
C MET A 118 -0.93 8.96 -17.51
N PRO A 119 -1.54 9.99 -18.12
CA PRO A 119 -2.59 10.78 -17.49
C PRO A 119 -3.75 9.92 -17.01
N LYS A 120 -4.29 10.25 -15.84
CA LYS A 120 -5.39 9.49 -15.19
C LYS A 120 -6.61 9.34 -16.08
N ASP A 121 -6.94 10.36 -16.84
CA ASP A 121 -8.09 10.41 -17.76
C ASP A 121 -7.90 9.60 -19.04
N GLN A 122 -6.67 9.16 -19.34
CA GLN A 122 -6.35 8.27 -20.46
C GLN A 122 -6.28 6.78 -20.05
N VAL A 123 -6.46 6.47 -18.77
CA VAL A 123 -6.46 5.09 -18.30
C VAL A 123 -7.78 4.42 -18.65
N ASP A 124 -7.76 3.46 -19.57
CA ASP A 124 -8.93 2.64 -19.90
C ASP A 124 -8.95 1.38 -19.03
N MET A 125 -9.82 1.40 -18.03
CA MET A 125 -10.02 0.23 -17.15
C MET A 125 -10.60 -0.98 -17.88
N THR A 126 -11.27 -0.78 -19.02
CA THR A 126 -11.79 -1.89 -19.83
C THR A 126 -10.64 -2.65 -20.47
N GLU A 127 -9.65 -1.95 -20.98
CA GLU A 127 -8.43 -2.54 -21.54
C GLU A 127 -7.57 -3.21 -20.45
N ILE A 128 -7.38 -2.54 -19.31
CA ILE A 128 -6.64 -3.09 -18.17
C ILE A 128 -7.25 -4.39 -17.66
N LEU A 129 -8.58 -4.51 -17.66
CA LEU A 129 -9.32 -5.67 -17.16
C LEU A 129 -9.75 -6.63 -18.28
N ALA A 130 -9.41 -6.37 -19.55
CA ALA A 130 -9.69 -7.28 -20.64
C ALA A 130 -8.95 -8.61 -20.43
N GLU A 131 -9.52 -9.68 -20.95
CA GLU A 131 -8.87 -11.00 -20.93
C GLU A 131 -7.50 -10.94 -21.61
N SER A 132 -6.60 -11.80 -21.16
CA SER A 132 -5.28 -11.97 -21.71
C SER A 132 -5.09 -13.43 -22.11
N ASP A 133 -4.38 -13.67 -23.22
CA ASP A 133 -4.00 -15.02 -23.63
C ASP A 133 -2.92 -15.61 -22.72
N GLU A 134 -2.16 -14.74 -22.04
CA GLU A 134 -1.11 -15.12 -21.10
C GLU A 134 -1.51 -14.73 -19.67
N ASP A 135 -1.01 -15.49 -18.68
CA ASP A 135 -1.18 -15.15 -17.27
C ASP A 135 -0.44 -13.83 -16.97
N THR A 136 -1.22 -12.79 -16.80
CA THR A 136 -0.77 -11.39 -16.74
C THR A 136 -1.06 -10.77 -15.38
N LEU A 137 -0.07 -10.14 -14.81
CA LEU A 137 -0.18 -9.33 -13.61
C LEU A 137 -0.05 -7.85 -13.99
N VAL A 138 -1.06 -7.06 -13.67
CA VAL A 138 -1.02 -5.60 -13.84
C VAL A 138 -0.93 -4.96 -12.46
N ILE A 139 0.05 -4.07 -12.26
CA ILE A 139 0.19 -3.31 -11.01
C ILE A 139 -0.06 -1.83 -11.33
N MET A 140 -1.03 -1.23 -10.64
CA MET A 140 -1.39 0.16 -10.85
C MET A 140 -1.27 0.98 -9.56
N THR A 141 -0.69 2.16 -9.67
CA THR A 141 -0.58 3.11 -8.56
C THR A 141 -0.66 4.56 -9.05
N CYS A 142 -0.80 5.48 -8.13
CA CYS A 142 -0.76 6.90 -8.41
C CYS A 142 0.64 7.35 -8.84
N ALA A 143 0.73 8.32 -9.76
CA ALA A 143 1.98 8.95 -10.19
C ALA A 143 1.75 10.45 -10.51
N GLY A 144 2.84 11.20 -10.64
CA GLY A 144 2.80 12.63 -10.95
C GLY A 144 2.53 13.53 -9.76
N LEU A 145 2.09 14.76 -10.01
CA LEU A 145 1.84 15.76 -8.99
C LEU A 145 0.56 15.42 -8.21
N SER A 146 0.64 15.47 -6.89
CA SER A 146 -0.53 15.41 -6.02
C SER A 146 -1.22 16.78 -6.03
N LEU A 147 -2.39 16.85 -6.61
CA LEU A 147 -3.29 18.00 -6.50
C LEU A 147 -4.05 17.85 -5.17
N GLY A 148 -3.90 18.78 -4.25
CA GLY A 148 -4.46 18.73 -2.90
C GLY A 148 -5.72 17.86 -2.72
N GLY A 149 -5.79 17.08 -1.65
CA GLY A 149 -6.85 16.08 -1.43
C GLY A 149 -6.47 14.63 -1.76
N GLY A 150 -5.19 14.34 -2.09
CA GLY A 150 -4.68 12.98 -2.29
C GLY A 150 -4.86 12.43 -3.72
N ASP A 151 -5.46 13.20 -4.64
CA ASP A 151 -5.59 12.81 -6.04
C ASP A 151 -4.33 13.21 -6.83
N SER A 152 -3.81 12.30 -7.65
CA SER A 152 -2.66 12.54 -8.51
C SER A 152 -3.07 12.56 -9.98
N THR A 153 -2.32 13.33 -10.79
CA THR A 153 -2.63 13.59 -12.19
C THR A 153 -2.40 12.41 -13.11
N HIS A 154 -1.54 11.46 -12.70
CA HIS A 154 -1.13 10.33 -13.54
C HIS A 154 -1.30 9.01 -12.81
N ARG A 155 -1.23 7.93 -13.58
CA ARG A 155 -1.11 6.55 -13.08
C ARG A 155 0.17 5.93 -13.62
N LEU A 156 0.85 5.18 -12.75
CA LEU A 156 1.89 4.25 -13.15
C LEU A 156 1.22 2.89 -13.30
N ILE A 157 1.38 2.30 -14.47
CA ILE A 157 0.86 0.98 -14.81
C ILE A 157 2.05 0.12 -15.22
N LEU A 158 2.21 -0.98 -14.52
CA LEU A 158 3.22 -1.99 -14.78
C LEU A 158 2.49 -3.26 -15.23
N THR A 159 2.93 -3.82 -16.33
CA THR A 159 2.46 -5.12 -16.83
C THR A 159 3.60 -6.14 -16.69
N ALA A 160 3.28 -7.31 -16.15
CA ALA A 160 4.20 -8.42 -16.04
C ALA A 160 3.50 -9.71 -16.49
N VAL A 161 4.23 -10.58 -17.18
CA VAL A 161 3.72 -11.85 -17.71
C VAL A 161 4.39 -13.02 -17.00
N SER A 162 3.65 -14.12 -16.85
CA SER A 162 4.17 -15.33 -16.20
C SER A 162 5.34 -15.93 -17.00
N ARG A 163 6.27 -16.51 -16.25
CA ARG A 163 7.45 -17.14 -16.81
C ARG A 163 7.37 -18.65 -16.66
#